data_8aa9a2013e12de00e3cc3b60f5be7e1a
#
_entry.id   8aa9a2013e12de00e3cc3b60f5be7e1a
#
_cell.length_a   1.000
_cell.length_b   1.000
_cell.length_c   1.000
_cell.angle_alpha   90.00
_cell.angle_beta   90.00
_cell.angle_gamma   90.00
#
_symmetry.space_group_name_H-M   'P 1'
#
loop_
_entity.id
_entity.type
_entity.pdbx_description
1 polymer ?
#
loop_
_entity_poly.entity_id
_entity_poly.type
_entity_poly.pdbx_seq_one_letter_code
_entity_poly.pdbx_strand_id
1 'polypeptide(L)'
;MTTQALLQQAKAACPQLAWLGSEEKNRAILQMADAIEANADVILAANAEDLHAAQDVISSVMLDRLRLTKDRIAAMADGMRQVAKLPDPVGEILAEVKRPNGLVIRKTAVPMGVVAIIYESRPNVTSDAAVLALKSGNVCVLRGGKEAYCSAAAIVAAMHEGLRASGLPEAFVNLVSDTTRQSAHELMTANGLVDLLIPRGGAGLIRACVESATVPCIETGTGICHVYVDKDADLDKALNIIENAKTSRPSVCNAEEVAIVHADIAGQFLPMLKK
;
A
#
# COMPACT_ATOMS: atom_id res chain seq x y z
N MET A 1 3.57 22.18 -8.39
CA MET A 1 2.98 22.53 -7.06
C MET A 1 4.00 22.18 -6.00
N THR A 2 4.22 23.02 -4.96
CA THR A 2 5.09 22.66 -3.84
C THR A 2 4.46 21.62 -2.95
N THR A 3 5.25 20.82 -2.20
CA THR A 3 4.72 19.82 -1.25
C THR A 3 3.76 20.46 -0.25
N GLN A 4 4.09 21.63 0.28
CA GLN A 4 3.24 22.34 1.24
C GLN A 4 1.89 22.74 0.64
N ALA A 5 1.85 23.28 -0.58
CA ALA A 5 0.59 23.65 -1.25
C ALA A 5 -0.28 22.41 -1.53
N LEU A 6 0.34 21.29 -1.92
CA LEU A 6 -0.34 20.01 -2.10
C LEU A 6 -0.95 19.50 -0.80
N LEU A 7 -0.21 19.58 0.32
CA LEU A 7 -0.71 19.19 1.64
C LEU A 7 -1.86 20.07 2.14
N GLN A 8 -1.81 21.37 1.88
CA GLN A 8 -2.93 22.28 2.20
C GLN A 8 -4.18 21.92 1.40
N GLN A 9 -4.05 21.62 0.11
CA GLN A 9 -5.15 21.16 -0.73
C GLN A 9 -5.71 19.81 -0.23
N ALA A 10 -4.85 18.86 0.09
CA ALA A 10 -5.24 17.56 0.64
C ALA A 10 -6.00 17.74 1.96
N LYS A 11 -5.49 18.58 2.87
CA LYS A 11 -6.16 18.84 4.17
C LYS A 11 -7.54 19.50 3.99
N ALA A 12 -7.66 20.44 3.05
CA ALA A 12 -8.93 21.08 2.74
C ALA A 12 -9.99 20.12 2.15
N ALA A 13 -9.57 19.03 1.52
CA ALA A 13 -10.46 18.02 0.96
C ALA A 13 -11.00 17.00 1.99
N CYS A 14 -10.34 16.85 3.16
CA CYS A 14 -10.73 15.88 4.18
C CYS A 14 -12.20 15.94 4.63
N PRO A 15 -12.79 17.12 4.92
CA PRO A 15 -14.17 17.19 5.35
C PRO A 15 -15.15 16.60 4.33
N GLN A 16 -14.93 16.87 3.05
CA GLN A 16 -15.80 16.36 1.99
C GLN A 16 -15.72 14.81 1.91
N LEU A 17 -14.52 14.25 1.97
CA LEU A 17 -14.34 12.79 1.92
C LEU A 17 -14.92 12.10 3.17
N ALA A 18 -14.77 12.69 4.34
CA ALA A 18 -15.28 12.14 5.59
C ALA A 18 -16.82 12.00 5.63
N TRP A 19 -17.55 12.78 4.82
CA TRP A 19 -19.00 12.72 4.73
C TRP A 19 -19.52 11.78 3.62
N LEU A 20 -18.64 11.24 2.76
CA LEU A 20 -19.07 10.32 1.71
C LEU A 20 -19.58 9.00 2.28
N GLY A 21 -20.73 8.56 1.76
CA GLY A 21 -21.26 7.24 2.06
C GLY A 21 -20.44 6.11 1.44
N SER A 22 -20.66 4.90 1.94
CA SER A 22 -19.98 3.70 1.46
C SER A 22 -20.21 3.46 -0.05
N GLU A 23 -21.42 3.69 -0.54
CA GLU A 23 -21.76 3.52 -1.97
C GLU A 23 -21.00 4.50 -2.87
N GLU A 24 -20.86 5.76 -2.44
CA GLU A 24 -20.13 6.78 -3.21
C GLU A 24 -18.64 6.44 -3.28
N LYS A 25 -18.04 6.06 -2.15
CA LYS A 25 -16.63 5.59 -2.09
C LYS A 25 -16.42 4.36 -2.96
N ASN A 26 -17.31 3.37 -2.88
CA ASN A 26 -17.23 2.15 -3.68
C ASN A 26 -17.33 2.45 -5.18
N ARG A 27 -18.29 3.29 -5.59
CA ARG A 27 -18.42 3.73 -6.98
C ARG A 27 -17.16 4.40 -7.48
N ALA A 28 -16.56 5.29 -6.70
CA ALA A 28 -15.32 5.96 -7.05
C ALA A 28 -14.17 4.96 -7.24
N ILE A 29 -14.01 4.02 -6.32
CA ILE A 29 -12.97 2.98 -6.41
C ILE A 29 -13.17 2.12 -7.68
N LEU A 30 -14.40 1.74 -8.01
CA LEU A 30 -14.69 0.97 -9.23
C LEU A 30 -14.37 1.78 -10.49
N GLN A 31 -14.74 3.06 -10.55
CA GLN A 31 -14.40 3.93 -11.68
C GLN A 31 -12.89 4.16 -11.80
N MET A 32 -12.17 4.26 -10.68
CA MET A 32 -10.71 4.33 -10.69
C MET A 32 -10.08 3.03 -11.21
N ALA A 33 -10.62 1.86 -10.85
CA ALA A 33 -10.15 0.57 -11.35
C ALA A 33 -10.36 0.44 -12.87
N ASP A 34 -11.54 0.82 -13.36
CA ASP A 34 -11.86 0.81 -14.79
C ASP A 34 -10.96 1.80 -15.57
N ALA A 35 -10.67 2.98 -15.01
CA ALA A 35 -9.77 3.96 -15.60
C ALA A 35 -8.31 3.45 -15.67
N ILE A 36 -7.83 2.72 -14.67
CA ILE A 36 -6.49 2.10 -14.71
C ILE A 36 -6.38 1.08 -15.84
N GLU A 37 -7.39 0.23 -16.04
CA GLU A 37 -7.40 -0.73 -17.15
C GLU A 37 -7.51 -0.03 -18.51
N ALA A 38 -8.34 0.99 -18.62
CA ALA A 38 -8.50 1.77 -19.86
C ALA A 38 -7.20 2.50 -20.25
N ASN A 39 -6.40 2.92 -19.27
CA ASN A 39 -5.12 3.61 -19.47
C ASN A 39 -3.90 2.67 -19.40
N ALA A 40 -4.08 1.35 -19.52
CA ALA A 40 -3.01 0.36 -19.36
C ALA A 40 -1.80 0.63 -20.29
N ASP A 41 -2.05 0.98 -21.54
CA ASP A 41 -0.96 1.23 -22.51
C ASP A 41 -0.18 2.51 -22.16
N VAL A 42 -0.84 3.56 -21.64
CA VAL A 42 -0.19 4.80 -21.16
C VAL A 42 0.66 4.50 -19.91
N ILE A 43 0.14 3.71 -18.98
CA ILE A 43 0.87 3.29 -17.77
C ILE A 43 2.08 2.44 -18.14
N LEU A 44 1.95 1.52 -19.11
CA LEU A 44 3.07 0.70 -19.59
C LEU A 44 4.14 1.53 -20.28
N ALA A 45 3.78 2.54 -21.07
CA ALA A 45 4.74 3.45 -21.69
C ALA A 45 5.54 4.22 -20.63
N ALA A 46 4.87 4.79 -19.61
CA ALA A 46 5.54 5.46 -18.49
C ALA A 46 6.42 4.50 -17.67
N ASN A 47 5.98 3.25 -17.50
CA ASN A 47 6.79 2.23 -16.83
C ASN A 47 8.03 1.84 -17.63
N ALA A 48 7.96 1.84 -18.95
CA ALA A 48 9.14 1.59 -19.80
C ALA A 48 10.20 2.69 -19.65
N GLU A 49 9.79 3.96 -19.48
CA GLU A 49 10.70 5.08 -19.19
C GLU A 49 11.41 4.88 -17.84
N ASP A 50 10.66 4.55 -16.79
CA ASP A 50 11.21 4.26 -15.46
C ASP A 50 12.19 3.08 -15.51
N LEU A 51 11.83 1.99 -16.19
CA LEU A 51 12.68 0.80 -16.34
C LEU A 51 13.98 1.13 -17.08
N HIS A 52 13.91 1.91 -18.15
CA HIS A 52 15.09 2.33 -18.91
C HIS A 52 16.02 3.18 -18.03
N ALA A 53 15.48 4.15 -17.29
CA ALA A 53 16.26 5.01 -16.40
C ALA A 53 16.86 4.26 -15.20
N ALA A 54 16.24 3.17 -14.77
CA ALA A 54 16.64 2.40 -13.59
C ALA A 54 17.59 1.22 -13.91
N GLN A 55 17.75 0.83 -15.16
CA GLN A 55 18.38 -0.43 -15.59
C GLN A 55 19.77 -0.66 -14.99
N ASP A 56 20.61 0.37 -14.89
CA ASP A 56 21.98 0.29 -14.36
C ASP A 56 22.12 0.90 -12.96
N VAL A 57 20.99 1.28 -12.33
CA VAL A 57 20.97 1.99 -11.06
C VAL A 57 20.47 1.12 -9.90
N ILE A 58 19.55 0.20 -10.17
CA ILE A 58 18.95 -0.68 -9.16
C ILE A 58 19.20 -2.15 -9.50
N SER A 59 19.09 -3.03 -8.48
CA SER A 59 19.29 -4.48 -8.66
C SER A 59 18.22 -5.11 -9.57
N SER A 60 18.52 -6.27 -10.17
CA SER A 60 17.56 -7.03 -10.99
C SER A 60 16.28 -7.38 -10.25
N VAL A 61 16.37 -7.66 -8.95
CA VAL A 61 15.20 -7.90 -8.07
C VAL A 61 14.32 -6.65 -7.95
N MET A 62 14.93 -5.47 -7.83
CA MET A 62 14.19 -4.22 -7.79
C MET A 62 13.61 -3.83 -9.15
N LEU A 63 14.32 -4.15 -10.26
CA LEU A 63 13.79 -4.00 -11.61
C LEU A 63 12.55 -4.87 -11.85
N ASP A 64 12.54 -6.13 -11.36
CA ASP A 64 11.33 -6.97 -11.45
C ASP A 64 10.16 -6.37 -10.64
N ARG A 65 10.43 -5.80 -9.45
CA ARG A 65 9.42 -5.11 -8.64
C ARG A 65 8.86 -3.86 -9.32
N LEU A 66 9.70 -3.12 -10.05
CA LEU A 66 9.34 -1.92 -10.79
C LEU A 66 8.52 -2.25 -12.03
N ARG A 67 8.80 -3.38 -12.68
CA ARG A 67 8.19 -3.77 -13.94
C ARG A 67 6.68 -3.98 -13.82
N LEU A 68 5.92 -3.32 -14.68
CA LEU A 68 4.49 -3.59 -14.92
C LEU A 68 4.32 -4.43 -16.19
N THR A 69 3.26 -5.20 -16.23
CA THR A 69 2.73 -5.92 -17.40
C THR A 69 1.23 -5.71 -17.47
N LYS A 70 0.59 -6.04 -18.56
CA LYS A 70 -0.88 -5.98 -18.67
C LYS A 70 -1.56 -6.77 -17.55
N ASP A 71 -1.04 -7.97 -17.26
CA ASP A 71 -1.58 -8.82 -16.19
C ASP A 71 -1.40 -8.18 -14.80
N ARG A 72 -0.25 -7.54 -14.54
CA ARG A 72 -0.02 -6.82 -13.27
C ARG A 72 -0.95 -5.61 -13.14
N ILE A 73 -1.23 -4.89 -14.21
CA ILE A 73 -2.19 -3.77 -14.22
C ILE A 73 -3.62 -4.28 -13.98
N ALA A 74 -4.02 -5.36 -14.66
CA ALA A 74 -5.30 -6.00 -14.42
C ALA A 74 -5.44 -6.48 -12.96
N ALA A 75 -4.38 -7.07 -12.39
CA ALA A 75 -4.36 -7.48 -10.99
C ALA A 75 -4.46 -6.28 -10.02
N MET A 76 -3.88 -5.11 -10.36
CA MET A 76 -4.08 -3.88 -9.59
C MET A 76 -5.55 -3.46 -9.59
N ALA A 77 -6.20 -3.42 -10.75
CA ALA A 77 -7.61 -3.06 -10.89
C ALA A 77 -8.52 -4.06 -10.14
N ASP A 78 -8.22 -5.36 -10.21
CA ASP A 78 -8.94 -6.38 -9.45
C ASP A 78 -8.78 -6.20 -7.93
N GLY A 79 -7.57 -5.87 -7.46
CA GLY A 79 -7.32 -5.51 -6.06
C GLY A 79 -8.17 -4.33 -5.60
N MET A 80 -8.28 -3.28 -6.43
CA MET A 80 -9.15 -2.14 -6.15
C MET A 80 -10.62 -2.54 -6.06
N ARG A 81 -11.11 -3.39 -6.98
CA ARG A 81 -12.47 -3.94 -6.95
C ARG A 81 -12.73 -4.79 -5.70
N GLN A 82 -11.72 -5.51 -5.22
CA GLN A 82 -11.82 -6.26 -3.95
C GLN A 82 -11.95 -5.31 -2.76
N VAL A 83 -11.18 -4.22 -2.70
CA VAL A 83 -11.29 -3.19 -1.66
C VAL A 83 -12.68 -2.54 -1.66
N ALA A 84 -13.28 -2.29 -2.84
CA ALA A 84 -14.64 -1.77 -2.92
C ALA A 84 -15.68 -2.68 -2.22
N LYS A 85 -15.46 -4.01 -2.22
CA LYS A 85 -16.35 -5.00 -1.59
C LYS A 85 -16.16 -5.13 -0.07
N LEU A 86 -15.07 -4.61 0.49
CA LEU A 86 -14.82 -4.67 1.93
C LEU A 86 -15.86 -3.84 2.69
N PRO A 87 -16.18 -4.21 3.94
CA PRO A 87 -16.97 -3.36 4.82
C PRO A 87 -16.35 -1.97 4.94
N ASP A 88 -17.20 -0.96 5.06
CA ASP A 88 -16.74 0.40 5.33
C ASP A 88 -16.38 0.54 6.82
N PRO A 89 -15.16 0.88 7.20
CA PRO A 89 -14.79 1.03 8.59
C PRO A 89 -15.32 2.33 9.21
N VAL A 90 -15.71 3.32 8.39
CA VAL A 90 -16.19 4.61 8.88
C VAL A 90 -17.61 4.48 9.42
N GLY A 91 -17.82 4.91 10.65
CA GLY A 91 -19.11 4.81 11.31
C GLY A 91 -19.34 3.49 12.07
N GLU A 92 -18.39 2.55 12.03
CA GLU A 92 -18.48 1.32 12.84
C GLU A 92 -18.55 1.63 14.32
N ILE A 93 -19.53 1.03 15.03
CA ILE A 93 -19.68 1.19 16.49
C ILE A 93 -18.77 0.17 17.18
N LEU A 94 -17.65 0.66 17.72
CA LEU A 94 -16.65 -0.16 18.40
C LEU A 94 -17.06 -0.52 19.84
N ALA A 95 -17.89 0.32 20.48
CA ALA A 95 -18.44 0.06 21.81
C ALA A 95 -19.70 0.92 22.04
N GLU A 96 -20.63 0.41 22.81
CA GLU A 96 -21.81 1.14 23.29
C GLU A 96 -21.97 0.94 24.80
N VAL A 97 -22.19 2.04 25.55
CA VAL A 97 -22.43 2.01 27.00
C VAL A 97 -23.68 2.82 27.34
N LYS A 98 -24.65 2.17 27.97
CA LYS A 98 -25.83 2.85 28.56
C LYS A 98 -25.56 3.23 30.01
N ARG A 99 -25.75 4.50 30.34
CA ARG A 99 -25.59 5.02 31.70
C ARG A 99 -26.91 4.96 32.48
N PRO A 100 -26.85 4.93 33.82
CA PRO A 100 -28.08 4.89 34.63
C PRO A 100 -29.05 6.07 34.41
N ASN A 101 -28.55 7.22 33.96
CA ASN A 101 -29.33 8.40 33.61
C ASN A 101 -29.97 8.36 32.22
N GLY A 102 -29.87 7.22 31.49
CA GLY A 102 -30.41 7.04 30.15
C GLY A 102 -29.50 7.48 28.98
N LEU A 103 -28.32 8.10 29.26
CA LEU A 103 -27.37 8.48 28.23
C LEU A 103 -26.78 7.24 27.56
N VAL A 104 -26.75 7.24 26.22
CA VAL A 104 -26.10 6.22 25.40
C VAL A 104 -24.82 6.81 24.83
N ILE A 105 -23.67 6.23 25.20
CA ILE A 105 -22.35 6.63 24.72
C ILE A 105 -21.89 5.60 23.69
N ARG A 106 -21.55 6.04 22.47
CA ARG A 106 -21.01 5.20 21.40
C ARG A 106 -19.59 5.60 21.05
N LYS A 107 -18.66 4.63 21.04
CA LYS A 107 -17.34 4.78 20.46
C LYS A 107 -17.45 4.39 18.99
N THR A 108 -17.25 5.35 18.09
CA THR A 108 -17.41 5.15 16.63
C THR A 108 -16.09 5.37 15.92
N ALA A 109 -15.78 4.53 14.93
CA ALA A 109 -14.62 4.70 14.07
C ALA A 109 -14.81 5.90 13.14
N VAL A 110 -13.78 6.73 13.00
CA VAL A 110 -13.76 7.93 12.14
C VAL A 110 -12.49 7.96 11.31
N PRO A 111 -12.47 8.64 10.14
CA PRO A 111 -11.25 8.84 9.36
C PRO A 111 -10.18 9.58 10.19
N MET A 112 -8.92 9.31 9.89
CA MET A 112 -7.79 10.03 10.51
C MET A 112 -7.59 11.41 9.89
N GLY A 113 -7.83 11.56 8.59
CA GLY A 113 -7.65 12.79 7.85
C GLY A 113 -6.74 12.61 6.63
N VAL A 114 -5.56 13.25 6.61
CA VAL A 114 -4.54 13.08 5.57
C VAL A 114 -3.59 11.94 5.95
N VAL A 115 -3.54 10.90 5.12
CA VAL A 115 -2.61 9.78 5.26
C VAL A 115 -1.52 9.94 4.20
N ALA A 116 -0.29 10.23 4.64
CA ALA A 116 0.88 10.28 3.78
C ALA A 116 1.57 8.91 3.72
N ILE A 117 1.91 8.46 2.51
CA ILE A 117 2.53 7.16 2.29
C ILE A 117 3.81 7.37 1.50
N ILE A 118 4.97 7.07 2.13
CA ILE A 118 6.29 7.09 1.49
C ILE A 118 6.67 5.67 1.13
N TYR A 119 6.92 5.40 -0.17
CA TYR A 119 7.19 4.04 -0.64
C TYR A 119 8.29 3.99 -1.69
N GLU A 120 8.90 2.80 -1.86
CA GLU A 120 9.99 2.53 -2.80
C GLU A 120 9.49 1.71 -3.99
N SER A 121 10.14 1.85 -5.14
CA SER A 121 10.17 1.01 -6.37
C SER A 121 9.01 0.02 -6.63
N ARG A 122 7.78 0.36 -6.25
CA ARG A 122 6.61 -0.52 -6.41
C ARG A 122 5.41 0.27 -6.94
N PRO A 123 5.23 0.37 -8.26
CA PRO A 123 4.13 1.15 -8.84
C PRO A 123 2.74 0.72 -8.36
N ASN A 124 2.51 -0.59 -8.09
CA ASN A 124 1.24 -1.09 -7.57
C ASN A 124 0.85 -0.50 -6.21
N VAL A 125 1.83 -0.12 -5.37
CA VAL A 125 1.54 0.52 -4.07
C VAL A 125 0.77 1.82 -4.26
N THR A 126 0.97 2.51 -5.39
CA THR A 126 0.25 3.74 -5.74
C THR A 126 -1.27 3.54 -5.71
N SER A 127 -1.77 2.52 -6.40
CA SER A 127 -3.21 2.20 -6.43
C SER A 127 -3.70 1.59 -5.12
N ASP A 128 -2.95 0.63 -4.57
CA ASP A 128 -3.34 -0.09 -3.35
C ASP A 128 -3.52 0.88 -2.18
N ALA A 129 -2.54 1.77 -1.98
CA ALA A 129 -2.55 2.76 -0.91
C ALA A 129 -3.67 3.79 -1.08
N ALA A 130 -3.87 4.29 -2.31
CA ALA A 130 -4.90 5.28 -2.61
C ALA A 130 -6.30 4.75 -2.32
N VAL A 131 -6.63 3.53 -2.76
CA VAL A 131 -7.99 3.00 -2.57
C VAL A 131 -8.27 2.58 -1.13
N LEU A 132 -7.27 2.10 -0.39
CA LEU A 132 -7.41 1.80 1.04
C LEU A 132 -7.64 3.07 1.85
N ALA A 133 -6.91 4.14 1.55
CA ALA A 133 -7.11 5.44 2.16
C ALA A 133 -8.52 5.99 1.84
N LEU A 134 -8.92 5.99 0.56
CA LEU A 134 -10.24 6.45 0.12
C LEU A 134 -11.37 5.65 0.77
N LYS A 135 -11.27 4.31 0.81
CA LYS A 135 -12.25 3.43 1.43
C LYS A 135 -12.45 3.74 2.90
N SER A 136 -11.37 4.03 3.61
CA SER A 136 -11.39 4.40 5.03
C SER A 136 -11.62 5.90 5.27
N GLY A 137 -12.04 6.66 4.25
CA GLY A 137 -12.42 8.07 4.37
C GLY A 137 -11.25 9.04 4.52
N ASN A 138 -10.03 8.61 4.19
CA ASN A 138 -8.82 9.41 4.33
C ASN A 138 -8.33 9.94 2.98
N VAL A 139 -7.90 11.18 2.94
CA VAL A 139 -7.19 11.75 1.79
C VAL A 139 -5.80 11.17 1.74
N CYS A 140 -5.41 10.67 0.56
CA CYS A 140 -4.12 10.02 0.34
C CYS A 140 -3.11 11.00 -0.24
N VAL A 141 -1.90 11.05 0.34
CA VAL A 141 -0.73 11.74 -0.20
C VAL A 141 0.38 10.73 -0.43
N LEU A 142 0.71 10.50 -1.69
CA LEU A 142 1.66 9.50 -2.16
C LEU A 142 3.01 10.15 -2.45
N ARG A 143 4.09 9.53 -1.97
CA ARG A 143 5.47 9.89 -2.32
C ARG A 143 6.24 8.62 -2.67
N GLY A 144 6.29 8.31 -3.96
CA GLY A 144 7.05 7.17 -4.51
C GLY A 144 8.55 7.42 -4.62
N GLY A 145 9.33 6.36 -4.81
CA GLY A 145 10.74 6.46 -5.19
C GLY A 145 10.91 7.15 -6.54
N LYS A 146 12.04 7.84 -6.73
CA LYS A 146 12.34 8.55 -7.98
C LYS A 146 12.36 7.62 -9.21
N GLU A 147 12.74 6.38 -9.00
CA GLU A 147 12.86 5.33 -10.02
C GLU A 147 11.51 4.79 -10.52
N ALA A 148 10.40 5.15 -9.87
CA ALA A 148 9.06 4.71 -10.23
C ALA A 148 8.10 5.90 -10.46
N TYR A 149 8.63 7.11 -10.61
CA TYR A 149 7.82 8.33 -10.62
C TYR A 149 6.93 8.43 -11.86
N CYS A 150 7.43 8.12 -13.06
CA CYS A 150 6.63 8.19 -14.29
C CYS A 150 5.44 7.22 -14.23
N SER A 151 5.69 5.99 -13.77
CA SER A 151 4.64 4.99 -13.54
C SER A 151 3.61 5.46 -12.51
N ALA A 152 4.07 5.97 -11.36
CA ALA A 152 3.18 6.48 -10.31
C ALA A 152 2.34 7.67 -10.81
N ALA A 153 2.92 8.58 -11.58
CA ALA A 153 2.20 9.72 -12.14
C ALA A 153 1.12 9.28 -13.14
N ALA A 154 1.42 8.32 -14.03
CA ALA A 154 0.45 7.77 -14.97
C ALA A 154 -0.70 7.04 -14.24
N ILE A 155 -0.41 6.27 -13.19
CA ILE A 155 -1.42 5.59 -12.37
C ILE A 155 -2.32 6.62 -11.66
N VAL A 156 -1.74 7.66 -11.04
CA VAL A 156 -2.51 8.71 -10.37
C VAL A 156 -3.36 9.48 -11.36
N ALA A 157 -2.85 9.79 -12.56
CA ALA A 157 -3.63 10.44 -13.62
C ALA A 157 -4.86 9.60 -14.01
N ALA A 158 -4.70 8.29 -14.21
CA ALA A 158 -5.82 7.39 -14.47
C ALA A 158 -6.82 7.35 -13.29
N MET A 159 -6.34 7.30 -12.04
CA MET A 159 -7.24 7.36 -10.87
C MET A 159 -8.00 8.69 -10.79
N HIS A 160 -7.38 9.80 -11.16
CA HIS A 160 -8.05 11.10 -11.24
C HIS A 160 -9.18 11.09 -12.27
N GLU A 161 -9.02 10.41 -13.42
CA GLU A 161 -10.13 10.23 -14.39
C GLU A 161 -11.30 9.50 -13.75
N GLY A 162 -11.04 8.42 -13.01
CA GLY A 162 -12.07 7.69 -12.28
C GLY A 162 -12.76 8.53 -11.21
N LEU A 163 -12.03 9.36 -10.46
CA LEU A 163 -12.60 10.30 -9.48
C LEU A 163 -13.50 11.32 -10.18
N ARG A 164 -13.04 11.94 -11.29
CA ARG A 164 -13.86 12.88 -12.09
C ARG A 164 -15.13 12.22 -12.63
N ALA A 165 -15.03 11.00 -13.15
CA ALA A 165 -16.18 10.24 -13.64
C ALA A 165 -17.21 9.95 -12.54
N SER A 166 -16.75 9.88 -11.27
CA SER A 166 -17.61 9.72 -10.09
C SER A 166 -18.14 11.05 -9.54
N GLY A 167 -17.74 12.19 -10.11
CA GLY A 167 -18.09 13.53 -9.60
C GLY A 167 -17.35 13.94 -8.34
N LEU A 168 -16.19 13.31 -8.06
CA LEU A 168 -15.41 13.53 -6.84
C LEU A 168 -14.10 14.28 -7.13
N PRO A 169 -13.59 15.05 -6.15
CA PRO A 169 -12.35 15.81 -6.30
C PRO A 169 -11.11 14.93 -6.49
N GLU A 170 -10.23 15.31 -7.41
CA GLU A 170 -8.90 14.70 -7.57
C GLU A 170 -8.04 14.83 -6.31
N ALA A 171 -8.28 15.85 -5.51
CA ALA A 171 -7.56 16.12 -4.26
C ALA A 171 -7.70 15.01 -3.21
N PHE A 172 -8.54 13.99 -3.42
CA PHE A 172 -8.61 12.81 -2.56
C PHE A 172 -7.40 11.89 -2.73
N VAL A 173 -6.72 11.96 -3.89
CA VAL A 173 -5.49 11.21 -4.18
C VAL A 173 -4.45 12.18 -4.73
N ASN A 174 -3.34 12.33 -4.04
CA ASN A 174 -2.30 13.29 -4.37
C ASN A 174 -0.96 12.59 -4.55
N LEU A 175 -0.14 13.03 -5.52
CA LEU A 175 1.21 12.55 -5.72
C LEU A 175 2.20 13.72 -5.58
N VAL A 176 3.18 13.57 -4.70
CA VAL A 176 4.27 14.54 -4.55
C VAL A 176 5.19 14.42 -5.75
N SER A 177 5.36 15.51 -6.50
CA SER A 177 6.18 15.56 -7.71
C SER A 177 7.67 15.71 -7.43
N ASP A 178 8.04 16.26 -6.28
CA ASP A 178 9.43 16.32 -5.85
C ASP A 178 9.86 14.95 -5.30
N THR A 179 10.78 14.30 -6.01
CA THR A 179 11.33 12.99 -5.64
C THR A 179 12.60 13.08 -4.82
N THR A 180 13.02 14.26 -4.38
CA THR A 180 14.20 14.45 -3.52
C THR A 180 13.93 14.01 -2.08
N ARG A 181 14.98 13.80 -1.30
CA ARG A 181 14.85 13.49 0.14
C ARG A 181 14.17 14.61 0.93
N GLN A 182 14.25 15.85 0.43
CA GLN A 182 13.62 17.01 1.05
C GLN A 182 12.10 16.85 1.13
N SER A 183 11.46 16.43 0.05
CA SER A 183 10.00 16.20 0.04
C SER A 183 9.56 15.13 1.04
N ALA A 184 10.35 14.07 1.22
CA ALA A 184 10.08 13.06 2.24
C ALA A 184 10.16 13.65 3.65
N HIS A 185 11.18 14.48 3.92
CA HIS A 185 11.32 15.17 5.21
C HIS A 185 10.18 16.17 5.46
N GLU A 186 9.73 16.87 4.43
CA GLU A 186 8.55 17.75 4.50
C GLU A 186 7.29 16.99 4.92
N LEU A 187 7.06 15.78 4.38
CA LEU A 187 5.94 14.94 4.80
C LEU A 187 6.07 14.46 6.26
N MET A 188 7.30 14.07 6.67
CA MET A 188 7.58 13.59 8.03
C MET A 188 7.35 14.66 9.09
N THR A 189 7.48 15.94 8.72
CA THR A 189 7.43 17.08 9.66
C THR A 189 6.22 17.99 9.46
N ALA A 190 5.27 17.61 8.59
CA ALA A 190 4.09 18.41 8.24
C ALA A 190 3.00 18.39 9.32
N ASN A 191 3.34 18.80 10.53
CA ASN A 191 2.40 18.86 11.66
C ASN A 191 1.16 19.71 11.31
N GLY A 192 -0.02 19.16 11.61
CA GLY A 192 -1.31 19.80 11.33
C GLY A 192 -1.80 19.64 9.89
N LEU A 193 -0.94 19.20 8.95
CA LEU A 193 -1.31 18.91 7.56
C LEU A 193 -1.33 17.41 7.26
N VAL A 194 -0.43 16.63 7.85
CA VAL A 194 -0.42 15.16 7.79
C VAL A 194 -0.87 14.62 9.14
N ASP A 195 -1.86 13.74 9.14
CA ASP A 195 -2.44 13.14 10.35
C ASP A 195 -1.83 11.76 10.64
N LEU A 196 -1.33 11.08 9.60
CA LEU A 196 -0.64 9.80 9.72
C LEU A 196 0.38 9.63 8.58
N LEU A 197 1.57 9.14 8.93
CA LEU A 197 2.61 8.73 7.99
C LEU A 197 2.74 7.20 8.00
N ILE A 198 2.79 6.58 6.81
CA ILE A 198 2.99 5.14 6.64
C ILE A 198 4.17 4.91 5.70
N PRO A 199 5.37 4.56 6.20
CA PRO A 199 6.49 4.17 5.37
C PRO A 199 6.31 2.73 4.85
N ARG A 200 6.59 2.52 3.54
CA ARG A 200 6.52 1.22 2.84
C ARG A 200 7.79 0.99 2.03
N GLY A 201 8.80 0.39 2.62
CA GLY A 201 10.09 0.17 1.97
C GLY A 201 11.05 -0.66 2.79
N GLY A 202 12.33 -0.57 2.49
CA GLY A 202 13.38 -1.25 3.23
C GLY A 202 13.61 -0.66 4.64
N ALA A 203 14.35 -1.40 5.47
CA ALA A 203 14.62 -1.02 6.86
C ALA A 203 15.23 0.38 7.00
N GLY A 204 16.02 0.84 6.01
CA GLY A 204 16.62 2.18 6.01
C GLY A 204 15.57 3.29 5.91
N LEU A 205 14.57 3.15 5.01
CA LEU A 205 13.49 4.12 4.90
C LEU A 205 12.63 4.13 6.16
N ILE A 206 12.26 2.95 6.67
CA ILE A 206 11.43 2.84 7.88
C ILE A 206 12.13 3.52 9.05
N ARG A 207 13.42 3.22 9.28
CA ARG A 207 14.21 3.84 10.34
C ARG A 207 14.28 5.36 10.18
N ALA A 208 14.56 5.88 8.98
CA ALA A 208 14.60 7.32 8.72
C ALA A 208 13.25 7.99 9.03
N CYS A 209 12.14 7.35 8.71
CA CYS A 209 10.81 7.88 9.06
C CYS A 209 10.59 7.90 10.57
N VAL A 210 10.91 6.81 11.27
CA VAL A 210 10.73 6.71 12.73
C VAL A 210 11.60 7.70 13.50
N GLU A 211 12.85 7.89 13.06
CA GLU A 211 13.80 8.79 13.73
C GLU A 211 13.52 10.28 13.44
N SER A 212 12.93 10.59 12.25
CA SER A 212 12.78 11.97 11.78
C SER A 212 11.35 12.50 11.80
N ALA A 213 10.34 11.63 11.89
CA ALA A 213 8.95 12.07 11.85
C ALA A 213 8.54 12.76 13.15
N THR A 214 7.91 13.93 13.00
CA THR A 214 7.21 14.62 14.10
C THR A 214 5.70 14.44 14.01
N VAL A 215 5.20 13.89 12.89
CA VAL A 215 3.82 13.46 12.71
C VAL A 215 3.65 12.00 13.19
N PRO A 216 2.45 11.57 13.57
CA PRO A 216 2.20 10.17 13.90
C PRO A 216 2.64 9.24 12.77
N CYS A 217 3.42 8.19 13.09
CA CYS A 217 3.96 7.24 12.12
C CYS A 217 3.60 5.81 12.54
N ILE A 218 3.06 5.03 11.60
CA ILE A 218 2.86 3.57 11.77
C ILE A 218 3.89 2.85 10.95
N GLU A 219 4.80 2.17 11.63
CA GLU A 219 5.84 1.38 10.99
C GLU A 219 5.53 -0.12 10.96
N THR A 220 6.15 -0.81 10.03
CA THR A 220 6.20 -2.28 10.00
C THR A 220 7.63 -2.74 10.24
N GLY A 221 7.81 -3.73 11.13
CA GLY A 221 9.11 -4.36 11.34
C GLY A 221 9.53 -5.24 10.15
N THR A 222 10.76 -5.75 10.20
CA THR A 222 11.25 -6.79 9.28
C THR A 222 10.56 -8.11 9.61
N GLY A 223 9.83 -8.69 8.64
CA GLY A 223 9.26 -10.03 8.77
C GLY A 223 10.32 -11.08 8.43
N ILE A 224 10.37 -12.15 9.22
CA ILE A 224 11.10 -13.38 8.90
C ILE A 224 10.08 -14.51 8.92
N CYS A 225 9.69 -15.00 7.74
CA CYS A 225 8.66 -16.02 7.63
C CYS A 225 9.23 -17.40 7.92
N HIS A 226 8.55 -18.16 8.76
CA HIS A 226 8.96 -19.47 9.21
C HIS A 226 7.94 -20.53 8.79
N VAL A 227 8.43 -21.70 8.39
CA VAL A 227 7.64 -22.93 8.25
C VAL A 227 8.12 -23.91 9.30
N TYR A 228 7.23 -24.37 10.18
CA TYR A 228 7.51 -25.42 11.15
C TYR A 228 6.98 -26.75 10.65
N VAL A 229 7.85 -27.77 10.62
CA VAL A 229 7.53 -29.15 10.27
C VAL A 229 7.54 -30.00 11.54
N ASP A 230 6.33 -30.34 12.00
CA ASP A 230 6.16 -31.20 13.20
C ASP A 230 6.49 -32.65 12.93
N LYS A 231 6.76 -33.42 13.99
CA LYS A 231 7.05 -34.87 13.90
C LYS A 231 5.91 -35.67 13.26
N ASP A 232 4.67 -35.22 13.41
CA ASP A 232 3.47 -35.86 12.88
C ASP A 232 3.06 -35.30 11.52
N ALA A 233 3.89 -34.45 10.89
CA ALA A 233 3.60 -33.84 9.59
C ALA A 233 3.70 -34.87 8.45
N ASP A 234 2.89 -34.68 7.40
CA ASP A 234 3.08 -35.31 6.10
C ASP A 234 4.32 -34.68 5.43
N LEU A 235 5.39 -35.43 5.29
CA LEU A 235 6.69 -34.92 4.84
C LEU A 235 6.68 -34.48 3.38
N ASP A 236 5.94 -35.17 2.50
CA ASP A 236 5.84 -34.79 1.09
C ASP A 236 5.06 -33.48 0.93
N LYS A 237 3.99 -33.33 1.70
CA LYS A 237 3.22 -32.07 1.74
C LYS A 237 4.06 -30.93 2.32
N ALA A 238 4.84 -31.17 3.38
CA ALA A 238 5.72 -30.18 3.98
C ALA A 238 6.80 -29.72 2.99
N LEU A 239 7.39 -30.64 2.23
CA LEU A 239 8.37 -30.34 1.18
C LEU A 239 7.78 -29.41 0.10
N ASN A 240 6.61 -29.77 -0.45
CA ASN A 240 5.93 -28.97 -1.45
C ASN A 240 5.57 -27.57 -0.95
N ILE A 241 5.17 -27.42 0.33
CA ILE A 241 4.87 -26.12 0.94
C ILE A 241 6.13 -25.27 1.02
N ILE A 242 7.24 -25.82 1.52
CA ILE A 242 8.51 -25.09 1.67
C ILE A 242 9.07 -24.69 0.30
N GLU A 243 9.09 -25.63 -0.66
CA GLU A 243 9.53 -25.34 -2.02
C GLU A 243 8.73 -24.17 -2.63
N ASN A 244 7.40 -24.23 -2.59
CA ASN A 244 6.54 -23.16 -3.09
C ASN A 244 6.74 -21.85 -2.32
N ALA A 245 6.81 -21.89 -0.99
CA ALA A 245 6.98 -20.72 -0.16
C ALA A 245 8.33 -20.01 -0.39
N LYS A 246 9.38 -20.77 -0.71
CA LYS A 246 10.73 -20.24 -0.99
C LYS A 246 10.93 -19.80 -2.42
N THR A 247 10.39 -20.54 -3.41
CA THR A 247 10.81 -20.41 -4.82
C THR A 247 9.81 -19.68 -5.69
N SER A 248 8.51 -19.67 -5.35
CA SER A 248 7.47 -19.05 -6.19
C SER A 248 7.72 -17.55 -6.41
N ARG A 249 8.14 -16.83 -5.39
CA ARG A 249 8.49 -15.39 -5.47
C ARG A 249 9.43 -15.00 -4.34
N PRO A 250 10.73 -15.33 -4.39
CA PRO A 250 11.67 -15.18 -3.27
C PRO A 250 11.93 -13.73 -2.85
N SER A 251 11.55 -12.76 -3.69
CA SER A 251 11.77 -11.33 -3.43
C SER A 251 10.68 -10.65 -2.57
N VAL A 252 9.59 -11.36 -2.22
CA VAL A 252 8.50 -10.76 -1.42
C VAL A 252 8.73 -10.96 0.07
N CYS A 253 8.11 -10.07 0.88
CA CYS A 253 8.28 -10.06 2.34
C CYS A 253 7.66 -11.27 3.06
N ASN A 254 6.82 -12.06 2.39
CA ASN A 254 6.20 -13.27 2.91
C ASN A 254 6.77 -14.57 2.30
N ALA A 255 7.89 -14.49 1.56
CA ALA A 255 8.64 -15.66 1.18
C ALA A 255 9.26 -16.30 2.42
N GLU A 256 9.34 -17.63 2.43
CA GLU A 256 9.92 -18.35 3.56
C GLU A 256 11.42 -18.06 3.68
N GLU A 257 11.86 -17.78 4.91
CA GLU A 257 13.23 -17.47 5.28
C GLU A 257 13.86 -18.60 6.13
N VAL A 258 13.04 -19.24 6.95
CA VAL A 258 13.50 -20.22 7.93
C VAL A 258 12.58 -21.44 7.95
N ALA A 259 13.15 -22.63 7.72
CA ALA A 259 12.50 -23.90 7.99
C ALA A 259 12.90 -24.42 9.38
N ILE A 260 11.92 -24.64 10.26
CA ILE A 260 12.11 -25.23 11.59
C ILE A 260 11.60 -26.68 11.53
N VAL A 261 12.46 -27.64 11.80
CA VAL A 261 12.13 -29.07 11.70
C VAL A 261 12.23 -29.73 13.07
N HIS A 262 11.19 -30.50 13.47
CA HIS A 262 11.22 -31.26 14.71
C HIS A 262 12.43 -32.25 14.72
N ALA A 263 13.12 -32.33 15.85
CA ALA A 263 14.37 -33.10 15.96
C ALA A 263 14.22 -34.57 15.55
N ASP A 264 13.10 -35.22 15.92
CA ASP A 264 12.86 -36.63 15.64
C ASP A 264 12.77 -36.97 14.15
N ILE A 265 12.38 -36.04 13.30
CA ILE A 265 12.26 -36.24 11.85
C ILE A 265 13.36 -35.53 11.04
N ALA A 266 14.24 -34.78 11.71
CA ALA A 266 15.28 -34.01 11.03
C ALA A 266 16.19 -34.89 10.16
N GLY A 267 16.56 -36.07 10.65
CA GLY A 267 17.40 -37.05 9.92
C GLY A 267 16.77 -37.56 8.62
N GLN A 268 15.44 -37.62 8.56
CA GLN A 268 14.67 -38.03 7.37
C GLN A 268 14.34 -36.83 6.45
N PHE A 269 13.87 -35.74 7.03
CA PHE A 269 13.32 -34.61 6.26
C PHE A 269 14.40 -33.71 5.65
N LEU A 270 15.48 -33.38 6.38
CA LEU A 270 16.53 -32.50 5.85
C LEU A 270 17.20 -33.01 4.56
N PRO A 271 17.48 -34.34 4.40
CA PRO A 271 17.95 -34.86 3.11
C PRO A 271 16.94 -34.70 1.94
N MET A 272 15.63 -34.74 2.24
CA MET A 272 14.57 -34.47 1.23
C MET A 272 14.58 -33.00 0.81
N LEU A 273 14.69 -32.10 1.78
CA LEU A 273 14.69 -30.65 1.55
C LEU A 273 15.93 -30.17 0.77
N LYS A 274 17.04 -30.91 0.83
CA LYS A 274 18.31 -30.57 0.15
C LYS A 274 18.29 -30.90 -1.35
N LYS A 275 17.44 -31.79 -1.81
CA LYS A 275 17.33 -32.22 -3.21
C LYS A 275 16.65 -31.16 -4.06
#